data_4c65de8716ed0500ab5f9cb2da32267f
#
_entry.id   4c65de8716ed0500ab5f9cb2da32267f
#
_cell.length_a   1.000
_cell.length_b   1.000
_cell.length_c   1.000
_cell.angle_alpha   90.00
_cell.angle_beta   90.00
_cell.angle_gamma   90.00
#
_symmetry.space_group_name_H-M   'P 1'
#
loop_
_entity.id
_entity.type
_entity.pdbx_description
1 polymer ?
#
loop_
_entity_poly.entity_id
_entity_poly.type
_entity_poly.pdbx_seq_one_letter_code
_entity_poly.pdbx_strand_id
1 'polypeptide(L)'
;MAGEVERLQELVDKYDNIVFFGGAGVSTESGIPDFRSQDGLYHQKYDYPPETILSHTFFMRKPEEFFKFYRDKMLCDTAKPNAAHLKLAELEQAGKLKAVITQNIDNLHQMAGSKKILELHGSVYRNYCMKCHRFYDFAHMKASTGVPRCECGGIIKPDVVLYEEGLDNQTINEAVKAISEAQVLIIGGTSLAVYPAAGLIDYFRGEHLVVINKSPTPRDRYADLLIQEPIGQVFSQIHC
;
A
#
# COMPACT_ATOMS: atom_id res chain seq x y z
N MET A 1 25.34 -4.61 1.59
CA MET A 1 24.33 -5.49 0.93
C MET A 1 24.37 -6.94 1.41
N ALA A 2 25.41 -7.73 1.19
CA ALA A 2 25.39 -9.14 1.63
C ALA A 2 25.12 -9.32 3.13
N GLY A 3 25.85 -8.63 4.00
CA GLY A 3 25.68 -8.77 5.46
C GLY A 3 24.34 -8.24 6.01
N GLU A 4 23.70 -7.27 5.34
CA GLU A 4 22.38 -6.76 5.76
C GLU A 4 21.28 -7.74 5.37
N VAL A 5 21.37 -8.37 4.19
CA VAL A 5 20.43 -9.42 3.75
C VAL A 5 20.58 -10.67 4.59
N GLU A 6 21.82 -11.09 4.91
CA GLU A 6 22.09 -12.19 5.84
C GLU A 6 21.45 -11.93 7.21
N ARG A 7 21.60 -10.70 7.74
CA ARG A 7 20.99 -10.32 9.01
C ARG A 7 19.45 -10.31 8.95
N LEU A 8 18.87 -9.92 7.82
CA LEU A 8 17.42 -10.04 7.61
C LEU A 8 16.98 -11.50 7.59
N GLN A 9 17.75 -12.38 6.94
CA GLN A 9 17.50 -13.83 6.94
C GLN A 9 17.53 -14.39 8.36
N GLU A 10 18.53 -14.03 9.17
CA GLU A 10 18.61 -14.46 10.59
C GLU A 10 17.35 -14.06 11.39
N LEU A 11 16.82 -12.85 11.15
CA LEU A 11 15.57 -12.42 11.79
C LEU A 11 14.38 -13.24 11.33
N VAL A 12 14.28 -13.50 10.02
CA VAL A 12 13.20 -14.33 9.44
C VAL A 12 13.27 -15.77 9.99
N ASP A 13 14.46 -16.34 10.11
CA ASP A 13 14.64 -17.70 10.64
C ASP A 13 14.25 -17.79 12.11
N LYS A 14 14.59 -16.77 12.89
CA LYS A 14 14.44 -16.75 14.34
C LYS A 14 13.01 -16.45 14.82
N TYR A 15 12.30 -15.55 14.14
CA TYR A 15 11.02 -15.00 14.61
C TYR A 15 9.83 -15.50 13.81
N ASP A 16 8.71 -15.76 14.50
CA ASP A 16 7.45 -16.23 13.92
C ASP A 16 6.30 -15.21 14.07
N ASN A 17 6.60 -14.02 14.57
CA ASN A 17 5.65 -12.91 14.65
C ASN A 17 6.21 -11.66 13.97
N ILE A 18 6.26 -11.72 12.66
CA ILE A 18 6.71 -10.64 11.78
C ILE A 18 5.48 -9.91 11.23
N VAL A 19 5.52 -8.59 11.19
CA VAL A 19 4.52 -7.75 10.52
C VAL A 19 5.22 -6.91 9.47
N PHE A 20 4.61 -6.80 8.31
CA PHE A 20 5.08 -5.95 7.22
C PHE A 20 4.21 -4.70 7.09
N PHE A 21 4.84 -3.53 6.99
CA PHE A 21 4.19 -2.25 6.72
C PHE A 21 4.75 -1.64 5.43
N GLY A 22 3.91 -1.53 4.40
CA GLY A 22 4.34 -1.14 3.06
C GLY A 22 3.60 0.05 2.47
N GLY A 23 4.23 0.68 1.47
CA GLY A 23 3.66 1.75 0.66
C GLY A 23 3.95 1.59 -0.83
N ALA A 24 3.76 2.65 -1.61
CA ALA A 24 3.80 2.62 -3.08
C ALA A 24 5.13 2.13 -3.67
N GLY A 25 6.24 2.32 -2.97
CA GLY A 25 7.55 1.81 -3.37
C GLY A 25 7.65 0.28 -3.45
N VAL A 26 6.73 -0.46 -2.79
CA VAL A 26 6.65 -1.93 -2.93
C VAL A 26 6.24 -2.34 -4.34
N SER A 27 5.45 -1.52 -5.02
CA SER A 27 4.88 -1.84 -6.34
C SER A 27 5.66 -1.23 -7.52
N THR A 28 6.73 -0.48 -7.27
CA THR A 28 7.54 0.14 -8.35
C THR A 28 8.21 -0.91 -9.25
N GLU A 29 8.69 -2.02 -8.68
CA GLU A 29 9.24 -3.15 -9.43
C GLU A 29 8.15 -3.98 -10.15
N SER A 30 6.87 -3.66 -9.92
CA SER A 30 5.71 -4.19 -10.67
C SER A 30 5.26 -3.25 -11.80
N GLY A 31 5.96 -2.11 -12.01
CA GLY A 31 5.62 -1.13 -13.03
C GLY A 31 4.58 -0.09 -12.60
N ILE A 32 4.17 -0.06 -11.33
CA ILE A 32 3.30 1.00 -10.80
C ILE A 32 4.20 2.10 -10.22
N PRO A 33 4.17 3.34 -10.78
CA PRO A 33 4.98 4.43 -10.24
C PRO A 33 4.50 4.79 -8.82
N ASP A 34 5.44 5.13 -7.96
CA ASP A 34 5.09 5.74 -6.68
C ASP A 34 4.68 7.20 -6.84
N PHE A 35 4.36 7.88 -5.72
CA PHE A 35 3.89 9.26 -5.77
C PHE A 35 5.04 10.29 -5.77
N ARG A 36 6.16 10.01 -5.12
CA ARG A 36 7.15 11.01 -4.68
C ARG A 36 8.55 10.87 -5.25
N SER A 37 8.91 9.71 -5.84
CA SER A 37 10.21 9.55 -6.51
C SER A 37 10.33 10.48 -7.73
N GLN A 38 11.52 10.60 -8.30
CA GLN A 38 11.74 11.46 -9.47
C GLN A 38 10.81 11.15 -10.65
N ASP A 39 10.48 9.86 -10.82
CA ASP A 39 9.54 9.37 -11.85
C ASP A 39 8.11 9.23 -11.32
N GLY A 40 7.86 9.65 -10.08
CA GLY A 40 6.59 9.53 -9.38
C GLY A 40 5.50 10.45 -9.91
N LEU A 41 4.25 10.17 -9.53
CA LEU A 41 3.08 10.90 -10.01
C LEU A 41 3.15 12.41 -9.72
N TYR A 42 3.76 12.82 -8.60
CA TYR A 42 3.84 14.24 -8.22
C TYR A 42 4.79 15.06 -9.10
N HIS A 43 5.68 14.43 -9.85
CA HIS A 43 6.60 15.09 -10.78
C HIS A 43 6.06 15.15 -12.22
N GLN A 44 4.89 14.55 -12.49
CA GLN A 44 4.23 14.63 -13.78
C GLN A 44 3.42 15.95 -13.90
N LYS A 45 3.28 16.46 -15.14
CA LYS A 45 2.53 17.69 -15.38
C LYS A 45 1.03 17.39 -15.48
N TYR A 46 0.26 17.96 -14.56
CA TYR A 46 -1.21 17.96 -14.56
C TYR A 46 -1.73 19.40 -14.39
N ASP A 47 -2.99 19.62 -14.70
CA ASP A 47 -3.66 20.91 -14.49
C ASP A 47 -3.79 21.25 -13.00
N TYR A 48 -3.82 20.22 -12.15
CA TYR A 48 -3.86 20.31 -10.69
C TYR A 48 -2.88 19.31 -10.06
N PRO A 49 -2.30 19.61 -8.89
CA PRO A 49 -1.47 18.63 -8.17
C PRO A 49 -2.25 17.33 -7.89
N PRO A 50 -1.61 16.15 -8.00
CA PRO A 50 -2.28 14.87 -7.72
C PRO A 50 -2.97 14.79 -6.36
N GLU A 51 -2.39 15.39 -5.31
CA GLU A 51 -3.05 15.45 -3.99
C GLU A 51 -4.36 16.25 -4.02
N THR A 52 -4.42 17.30 -4.84
CA THR A 52 -5.66 18.06 -5.04
C THR A 52 -6.69 17.22 -5.77
N ILE A 53 -6.31 16.56 -6.88
CA ILE A 53 -7.21 15.72 -7.67
C ILE A 53 -7.75 14.57 -6.82
N LEU A 54 -6.92 13.95 -6.00
CA LEU A 54 -7.26 12.82 -5.14
C LEU A 54 -7.85 13.25 -3.78
N SER A 55 -8.40 14.47 -3.66
CA SER A 55 -9.10 14.92 -2.47
C SER A 55 -10.61 14.73 -2.56
N HIS A 56 -11.26 14.54 -1.41
CA HIS A 56 -12.72 14.46 -1.32
C HIS A 56 -13.40 15.71 -1.92
N THR A 57 -12.91 16.88 -1.58
CA THR A 57 -13.46 18.16 -2.10
C THR A 57 -13.39 18.23 -3.62
N PHE A 58 -12.28 17.81 -4.23
CA PHE A 58 -12.14 17.80 -5.69
C PHE A 58 -13.07 16.77 -6.34
N PHE A 59 -13.11 15.56 -5.78
CA PHE A 59 -14.03 14.51 -6.23
C PHE A 59 -15.49 14.99 -6.26
N MET A 60 -15.93 15.71 -5.21
CA MET A 60 -17.29 16.21 -5.13
C MET A 60 -17.58 17.38 -6.08
N ARG A 61 -16.60 18.26 -6.32
CA ARG A 61 -16.77 19.47 -7.14
C ARG A 61 -16.49 19.25 -8.63
N LYS A 62 -15.56 18.35 -8.95
CA LYS A 62 -15.06 18.09 -10.29
C LYS A 62 -14.93 16.60 -10.61
N PRO A 63 -16.05 15.84 -10.48
CA PRO A 63 -16.01 14.39 -10.62
C PRO A 63 -15.52 13.93 -12.02
N GLU A 64 -15.79 14.68 -13.09
CA GLU A 64 -15.33 14.32 -14.43
C GLU A 64 -13.81 14.33 -14.55
N GLU A 65 -13.15 15.38 -14.02
CA GLU A 65 -11.69 15.51 -14.03
C GLU A 65 -11.06 14.47 -13.07
N PHE A 66 -11.68 14.23 -11.90
CA PHE A 66 -11.28 13.17 -10.99
C PHE A 66 -11.27 11.81 -11.70
N PHE A 67 -12.37 11.41 -12.32
CA PHE A 67 -12.47 10.10 -12.96
C PHE A 67 -11.59 9.97 -14.22
N LYS A 68 -11.30 11.05 -14.91
CA LYS A 68 -10.33 11.06 -16.01
C LYS A 68 -8.94 10.70 -15.48
N PHE A 69 -8.48 11.38 -14.43
CA PHE A 69 -7.20 11.10 -13.76
C PHE A 69 -7.18 9.69 -13.15
N TYR A 70 -8.25 9.31 -12.44
CA TYR A 70 -8.37 8.01 -11.78
C TYR A 70 -8.21 6.86 -12.75
N ARG A 71 -8.89 6.88 -13.89
CA ARG A 71 -8.76 5.83 -14.92
C ARG A 71 -7.38 5.82 -15.58
N ASP A 72 -6.79 6.98 -15.80
CA ASP A 72 -5.49 7.08 -16.45
C ASP A 72 -4.33 6.62 -15.55
N LYS A 73 -4.41 6.92 -14.26
CA LYS A 73 -3.28 6.73 -13.33
C LYS A 73 -3.47 5.71 -12.23
N MET A 74 -4.71 5.46 -11.79
CA MET A 74 -4.98 4.59 -10.65
C MET A 74 -5.40 3.17 -11.06
N LEU A 75 -5.98 3.00 -12.26
CA LEU A 75 -6.43 1.70 -12.74
C LEU A 75 -5.34 1.02 -13.58
N CYS A 76 -4.45 0.30 -12.92
CA CYS A 76 -3.44 -0.53 -13.58
C CYS A 76 -3.85 -2.00 -13.54
N ASP A 77 -4.09 -2.62 -14.69
CA ASP A 77 -4.45 -4.04 -14.83
C ASP A 77 -3.33 -4.91 -15.40
N THR A 78 -2.21 -4.31 -15.76
CA THR A 78 -1.07 -5.02 -16.35
C THR A 78 0.00 -5.39 -15.34
N ALA A 79 -0.01 -4.74 -14.17
CA ALA A 79 0.94 -4.99 -13.11
C ALA A 79 0.76 -6.41 -12.53
N LYS A 80 1.88 -7.03 -12.20
CA LYS A 80 1.92 -8.36 -11.57
C LYS A 80 2.70 -8.27 -10.26
N PRO A 81 2.41 -9.13 -9.28
CA PRO A 81 3.21 -9.23 -8.08
C PRO A 81 4.70 -9.40 -8.40
N ASN A 82 5.54 -8.63 -7.74
CA ASN A 82 7.00 -8.79 -7.82
C ASN A 82 7.52 -9.67 -6.68
N ALA A 83 8.83 -9.86 -6.61
CA ALA A 83 9.48 -10.73 -5.63
C ALA A 83 9.12 -10.39 -4.17
N ALA A 84 8.92 -9.09 -3.84
CA ALA A 84 8.51 -8.70 -2.49
C ALA A 84 7.11 -9.22 -2.14
N HIS A 85 6.13 -9.03 -3.04
CA HIS A 85 4.77 -9.52 -2.82
C HIS A 85 4.74 -11.04 -2.65
N LEU A 86 5.45 -11.76 -3.54
CA LEU A 86 5.51 -13.23 -3.53
C LEU A 86 6.18 -13.75 -2.24
N LYS A 87 7.30 -13.14 -1.83
CA LYS A 87 7.99 -13.55 -0.60
C LYS A 87 7.16 -13.28 0.65
N LEU A 88 6.46 -12.15 0.73
CA LEU A 88 5.56 -11.88 1.85
C LEU A 88 4.44 -12.92 1.96
N ALA A 89 3.87 -13.36 0.83
CA ALA A 89 2.88 -14.43 0.81
C ALA A 89 3.49 -15.79 1.24
N GLU A 90 4.72 -16.09 0.81
CA GLU A 90 5.46 -17.29 1.22
C GLU A 90 5.75 -17.29 2.73
N LEU A 91 6.21 -16.18 3.28
CA LEU A 91 6.44 -16.01 4.73
C LEU A 91 5.14 -16.16 5.55
N GLU A 92 4.01 -15.68 5.02
CA GLU A 92 2.70 -15.88 5.66
C GLU A 92 2.31 -17.36 5.66
N GLN A 93 2.49 -18.07 4.53
CA GLN A 93 2.23 -19.51 4.42
C GLN A 93 3.13 -20.35 5.34
N ALA A 94 4.38 -19.93 5.52
CA ALA A 94 5.32 -20.55 6.47
C ALA A 94 5.01 -20.21 7.94
N GLY A 95 3.98 -19.39 8.22
CA GLY A 95 3.58 -19.00 9.57
C GLY A 95 4.47 -17.94 10.22
N LYS A 96 5.41 -17.35 9.48
CA LYS A 96 6.34 -16.31 9.94
C LYS A 96 5.70 -14.92 9.96
N LEU A 97 5.04 -14.54 8.86
CA LEU A 97 4.37 -13.25 8.71
C LEU A 97 2.92 -13.32 9.18
N LYS A 98 2.54 -12.42 10.09
CA LYS A 98 1.18 -12.39 10.67
C LYS A 98 0.23 -11.42 9.99
N ALA A 99 0.75 -10.35 9.38
CA ALA A 99 -0.04 -9.41 8.61
C ALA A 99 0.81 -8.62 7.62
N VAL A 100 0.20 -8.29 6.50
CA VAL A 100 0.64 -7.23 5.59
C VAL A 100 -0.24 -6.01 5.84
N ILE A 101 0.35 -4.90 6.28
CA ILE A 101 -0.32 -3.61 6.41
C ILE A 101 0.14 -2.78 5.22
N THR A 102 -0.78 -2.39 4.36
CA THR A 102 -0.42 -1.70 3.12
C THR A 102 -1.16 -0.38 2.95
N GLN A 103 -0.46 0.62 2.44
CA GLN A 103 -1.03 1.87 1.95
C GLN A 103 -1.45 1.77 0.48
N ASN A 104 -1.08 0.67 -0.20
CA ASN A 104 -1.38 0.45 -1.61
C ASN A 104 -2.83 0.03 -1.83
N ILE A 105 -3.35 0.40 -2.99
CA ILE A 105 -4.72 0.14 -3.43
C ILE A 105 -4.77 -0.81 -4.64
N ASP A 106 -3.63 -1.41 -5.00
CA ASP A 106 -3.36 -2.10 -6.28
C ASP A 106 -3.71 -3.60 -6.29
N ASN A 107 -4.05 -4.18 -5.13
CA ASN A 107 -4.38 -5.61 -4.97
C ASN A 107 -3.23 -6.60 -5.24
N LEU A 108 -1.97 -6.14 -5.35
CA LEU A 108 -0.85 -7.04 -5.70
C LEU A 108 -0.51 -8.03 -4.58
N HIS A 109 -0.72 -7.68 -3.32
CA HIS A 109 -0.56 -8.62 -2.20
C HIS A 109 -1.56 -9.78 -2.26
N GLN A 110 -2.83 -9.49 -2.58
CA GLN A 110 -3.88 -10.50 -2.78
C GLN A 110 -3.55 -11.40 -3.97
N MET A 111 -3.10 -10.81 -5.08
CA MET A 111 -2.70 -11.55 -6.28
C MET A 111 -1.48 -12.45 -6.02
N ALA A 112 -0.58 -12.07 -5.12
CA ALA A 112 0.55 -12.88 -4.68
C ALA A 112 0.16 -14.06 -3.79
N GLY A 113 -1.06 -14.02 -3.20
CA GLY A 113 -1.58 -15.09 -2.35
C GLY A 113 -1.61 -14.77 -0.86
N SER A 114 -1.18 -13.58 -0.42
CA SER A 114 -1.35 -13.13 0.97
C SER A 114 -2.83 -13.13 1.37
N LYS A 115 -3.12 -13.47 2.63
CA LYS A 115 -4.47 -13.59 3.18
C LYS A 115 -4.80 -12.52 4.21
N LYS A 116 -3.90 -12.27 5.17
CA LYS A 116 -4.10 -11.25 6.19
C LYS A 116 -3.50 -9.93 5.72
N ILE A 117 -4.32 -9.18 4.98
CA ILE A 117 -3.93 -7.88 4.39
C ILE A 117 -4.83 -6.80 4.99
N LEU A 118 -4.22 -5.75 5.54
CA LEU A 118 -4.88 -4.59 6.10
C LEU A 118 -4.63 -3.40 5.15
N GLU A 119 -5.63 -3.10 4.31
CA GLU A 119 -5.57 -2.06 3.28
C GLU A 119 -5.98 -0.71 3.90
N LEU A 120 -5.01 0.06 4.40
CA LEU A 120 -5.26 1.34 5.08
C LEU A 120 -5.96 2.38 4.20
N HIS A 121 -5.74 2.32 2.90
CA HIS A 121 -6.31 3.28 1.94
C HIS A 121 -7.36 2.64 1.00
N GLY A 122 -7.85 1.45 1.35
CA GLY A 122 -8.84 0.74 0.55
C GLY A 122 -8.28 0.09 -0.71
N SER A 123 -9.11 -0.06 -1.76
CA SER A 123 -8.73 -0.78 -2.99
C SER A 123 -9.49 -0.26 -4.21
N VAL A 124 -8.81 -0.18 -5.37
CA VAL A 124 -9.44 0.09 -6.67
C VAL A 124 -10.31 -1.06 -7.17
N TYR A 125 -10.22 -2.22 -6.54
CA TYR A 125 -11.00 -3.41 -6.89
C TYR A 125 -12.40 -3.43 -6.27
N ARG A 126 -12.67 -2.54 -5.31
CA ARG A 126 -13.99 -2.35 -4.70
C ARG A 126 -14.49 -0.95 -5.00
N ASN A 127 -15.74 -0.86 -5.45
CA ASN A 127 -16.36 0.41 -5.76
C ASN A 127 -17.83 0.34 -5.36
N TYR A 128 -18.38 1.42 -4.82
CA TYR A 128 -19.73 1.43 -4.29
C TYR A 128 -20.52 2.64 -4.75
N CYS A 129 -21.79 2.42 -5.04
CA CYS A 129 -22.72 3.51 -5.27
C CYS A 129 -22.90 4.33 -3.99
N MET A 130 -22.68 5.63 -4.07
CA MET A 130 -22.82 6.55 -2.93
C MET A 130 -24.27 6.67 -2.41
N LYS A 131 -25.29 6.23 -3.21
CA LYS A 131 -26.70 6.34 -2.85
C LYS A 131 -27.28 5.03 -2.32
N CYS A 132 -27.03 3.91 -3.01
CA CYS A 132 -27.66 2.61 -2.67
C CYS A 132 -26.66 1.54 -2.22
N HIS A 133 -25.37 1.88 -2.14
CA HIS A 133 -24.25 1.02 -1.71
C HIS A 133 -24.07 -0.27 -2.54
N ARG A 134 -24.66 -0.34 -3.76
CA ARG A 134 -24.41 -1.46 -4.68
C ARG A 134 -22.93 -1.51 -5.01
N PHE A 135 -22.36 -2.71 -4.94
CA PHE A 135 -20.98 -3.01 -5.30
C PHE A 135 -20.79 -3.03 -6.83
N TYR A 136 -19.60 -2.57 -7.25
CA TYR A 136 -19.09 -2.64 -8.62
C TYR A 136 -17.62 -3.04 -8.60
N ASP A 137 -17.22 -3.91 -9.50
CA ASP A 137 -15.85 -4.40 -9.59
C ASP A 137 -14.93 -3.47 -10.39
N PHE A 138 -13.65 -3.84 -10.44
CA PHE A 138 -12.63 -3.14 -11.20
C PHE A 138 -12.95 -3.06 -12.69
N ALA A 139 -13.44 -4.17 -13.27
CA ALA A 139 -13.75 -4.24 -14.71
C ALA A 139 -14.84 -3.25 -15.10
N HIS A 140 -15.88 -3.10 -14.27
CA HIS A 140 -16.94 -2.11 -14.47
C HIS A 140 -16.36 -0.68 -14.47
N MET A 141 -15.50 -0.35 -13.51
CA MET A 141 -14.89 0.97 -13.41
C MET A 141 -13.97 1.28 -14.59
N LYS A 142 -13.19 0.30 -15.03
CA LYS A 142 -12.30 0.43 -16.18
C LYS A 142 -13.05 0.64 -17.48
N ALA A 143 -14.16 -0.07 -17.68
CA ALA A 143 -15.01 0.07 -18.86
C ALA A 143 -15.87 1.34 -18.86
N SER A 144 -16.02 2.01 -17.70
CA SER A 144 -16.85 3.21 -17.57
C SER A 144 -16.25 4.42 -18.29
N THR A 145 -17.11 5.35 -18.70
CA THR A 145 -16.74 6.66 -19.29
C THR A 145 -17.35 7.78 -18.48
N GLY A 146 -16.74 8.97 -18.53
CA GLY A 146 -17.21 10.14 -17.75
C GLY A 146 -17.29 9.83 -16.26
N VAL A 147 -18.38 10.26 -15.61
CA VAL A 147 -18.66 9.96 -14.20
C VAL A 147 -19.48 8.67 -14.10
N PRO A 148 -18.94 7.56 -13.54
CA PRO A 148 -19.65 6.31 -13.46
C PRO A 148 -20.88 6.44 -12.56
N ARG A 149 -22.02 5.96 -13.06
CA ARG A 149 -23.30 6.04 -12.35
C ARG A 149 -23.96 4.67 -12.20
N CYS A 150 -24.54 4.47 -11.03
CA CYS A 150 -25.41 3.34 -10.73
C CYS A 150 -26.77 3.51 -11.41
N GLU A 151 -27.49 2.41 -11.63
CA GLU A 151 -28.90 2.42 -12.11
C GLU A 151 -29.81 3.30 -11.26
N CYS A 152 -29.53 3.45 -9.96
CA CYS A 152 -30.28 4.35 -9.08
C CYS A 152 -29.94 5.85 -9.25
N GLY A 153 -29.06 6.20 -10.21
CA GLY A 153 -28.61 7.56 -10.50
C GLY A 153 -27.45 8.04 -9.60
N GLY A 154 -27.06 7.28 -8.56
CA GLY A 154 -25.95 7.65 -7.69
C GLY A 154 -24.59 7.52 -8.38
N ILE A 155 -23.60 8.34 -7.98
CA ILE A 155 -22.21 8.19 -8.42
C ILE A 155 -21.62 6.92 -7.82
N ILE A 156 -20.81 6.19 -8.59
CA ILE A 156 -20.05 5.04 -8.10
C ILE A 156 -18.67 5.57 -7.67
N LYS A 157 -18.42 5.57 -6.34
CA LYS A 157 -17.13 5.98 -5.77
C LYS A 157 -16.23 4.76 -5.58
N PRO A 158 -14.94 4.84 -5.96
CA PRO A 158 -13.96 3.83 -5.54
C PRO A 158 -13.88 3.74 -4.01
N ASP A 159 -13.71 2.53 -3.49
CA ASP A 159 -13.40 2.26 -2.08
C ASP A 159 -11.92 2.58 -1.80
N VAL A 160 -11.55 3.81 -2.14
CA VAL A 160 -10.23 4.38 -1.92
C VAL A 160 -10.39 5.58 -1.01
N VAL A 161 -9.57 5.65 0.04
CA VAL A 161 -9.53 6.78 0.95
C VAL A 161 -8.85 7.95 0.25
N LEU A 162 -9.62 9.00 -0.01
CA LEU A 162 -9.11 10.23 -0.60
C LEU A 162 -8.50 11.13 0.49
N TYR A 163 -7.63 12.05 0.09
CA TYR A 163 -7.26 13.13 1.00
C TYR A 163 -8.51 13.81 1.56
N GLU A 164 -8.46 14.26 2.81
CA GLU A 164 -9.59 14.81 3.59
C GLU A 164 -10.57 13.73 4.11
N GLU A 165 -10.44 12.47 3.74
CA GLU A 165 -11.24 11.35 4.27
C GLU A 165 -10.50 10.65 5.42
N GLY A 166 -11.25 10.12 6.39
CA GLY A 166 -10.70 9.30 7.46
C GLY A 166 -10.43 7.87 7.01
N LEU A 167 -9.44 7.23 7.62
CA LEU A 167 -9.22 5.80 7.47
C LEU A 167 -10.32 5.01 8.19
N ASP A 168 -10.55 3.76 7.74
CA ASP A 168 -11.47 2.85 8.42
C ASP A 168 -10.98 2.50 9.84
N ASN A 169 -11.81 2.73 10.84
CA ASN A 169 -11.46 2.53 12.23
C ASN A 169 -11.16 1.06 12.57
N GLN A 170 -11.86 0.10 11.95
CA GLN A 170 -11.60 -1.31 12.17
C GLN A 170 -10.22 -1.69 11.63
N THR A 171 -9.89 -1.28 10.42
CA THR A 171 -8.58 -1.52 9.79
C THR A 171 -7.44 -0.88 10.61
N ILE A 172 -7.63 0.35 11.11
CA ILE A 172 -6.67 1.00 12.02
C ILE A 172 -6.45 0.17 13.28
N ASN A 173 -7.52 -0.23 13.96
CA ASN A 173 -7.41 -0.98 15.20
C ASN A 173 -6.72 -2.33 15.00
N GLU A 174 -7.04 -3.05 13.92
CA GLU A 174 -6.37 -4.29 13.57
C GLU A 174 -4.88 -4.07 13.24
N ALA A 175 -4.55 -2.99 12.53
CA ALA A 175 -3.16 -2.64 12.20
C ALA A 175 -2.36 -2.28 13.46
N VAL A 176 -2.91 -1.45 14.34
CA VAL A 176 -2.29 -1.08 15.63
C VAL A 176 -2.05 -2.32 16.47
N LYS A 177 -3.04 -3.22 16.55
CA LYS A 177 -2.91 -4.48 17.29
C LYS A 177 -1.78 -5.33 16.71
N ALA A 178 -1.78 -5.56 15.39
CA ALA A 178 -0.75 -6.37 14.73
C ALA A 178 0.66 -5.78 14.96
N ILE A 179 0.82 -4.46 14.81
CA ILE A 179 2.10 -3.77 15.01
C ILE A 179 2.56 -3.88 16.48
N SER A 180 1.66 -3.67 17.44
CA SER A 180 2.01 -3.68 18.87
C SER A 180 2.40 -5.06 19.39
N GLU A 181 1.86 -6.13 18.78
CA GLU A 181 2.13 -7.52 19.14
C GLU A 181 3.33 -8.11 18.36
N ALA A 182 3.81 -7.43 17.30
CA ALA A 182 4.90 -7.92 16.46
C ALA A 182 6.24 -7.98 17.22
N GLN A 183 7.00 -9.06 17.00
CA GLN A 183 8.40 -9.16 17.44
C GLN A 183 9.33 -8.42 16.49
N VAL A 184 9.05 -8.52 15.18
CA VAL A 184 9.77 -7.84 14.12
C VAL A 184 8.79 -7.02 13.28
N LEU A 185 9.04 -5.73 13.12
CA LEU A 185 8.32 -4.87 12.19
C LEU A 185 9.23 -4.55 10.99
N ILE A 186 8.83 -4.99 9.81
CA ILE A 186 9.52 -4.66 8.56
C ILE A 186 8.74 -3.54 7.86
N ILE A 187 9.38 -2.39 7.74
CA ILE A 187 8.85 -1.25 6.97
C ILE A 187 9.52 -1.25 5.61
N GLY A 188 8.74 -1.21 4.53
CA GLY A 188 9.30 -1.27 3.18
C GLY A 188 8.56 -0.42 2.15
N GLY A 189 9.32 0.13 1.19
CA GLY A 189 8.76 0.83 0.04
C GLY A 189 7.83 2.00 0.40
N THR A 190 8.14 2.76 1.46
CA THR A 190 7.30 3.89 1.89
C THR A 190 8.14 5.08 2.34
N SER A 191 7.71 6.28 1.97
CA SER A 191 8.34 7.53 2.45
C SER A 191 7.97 7.88 3.89
N LEU A 192 6.96 7.20 4.48
CA LEU A 192 6.38 7.52 5.80
C LEU A 192 5.93 8.98 5.94
N ALA A 193 5.45 9.59 4.85
CA ALA A 193 5.04 10.99 4.81
C ALA A 193 3.51 11.19 4.86
N VAL A 194 2.72 10.12 4.71
CA VAL A 194 1.25 10.18 4.68
C VAL A 194 0.68 9.82 6.04
N TYR A 195 0.12 10.81 6.73
CA TYR A 195 -0.59 10.63 7.99
C TYR A 195 -2.10 10.47 7.77
N PRO A 196 -2.82 9.70 8.62
CA PRO A 196 -2.36 9.08 9.87
C PRO A 196 -1.63 7.74 9.69
N ALA A 197 -1.61 7.12 8.50
CA ALA A 197 -1.01 5.80 8.27
C ALA A 197 0.44 5.69 8.77
N ALA A 198 1.30 6.67 8.46
CA ALA A 198 2.70 6.69 8.90
C ALA A 198 2.86 6.70 10.42
N GLY A 199 1.88 7.22 11.17
CA GLY A 199 1.90 7.24 12.64
C GLY A 199 1.62 5.88 13.29
N LEU A 200 1.07 4.92 12.56
CA LEU A 200 0.74 3.60 13.13
C LEU A 200 1.98 2.83 13.58
N ILE A 201 3.13 3.06 12.94
CA ILE A 201 4.40 2.42 13.32
C ILE A 201 4.89 2.83 14.72
N ASP A 202 4.39 3.94 15.28
CA ASP A 202 4.73 4.40 16.63
C ASP A 202 4.16 3.49 17.74
N TYR A 203 3.25 2.60 17.39
CA TYR A 203 2.71 1.57 18.29
C TYR A 203 3.61 0.33 18.40
N PHE A 204 4.66 0.21 17.59
CA PHE A 204 5.58 -0.92 17.66
C PHE A 204 6.29 -0.97 19.02
N ARG A 205 6.33 -2.16 19.64
CA ARG A 205 6.93 -2.43 20.95
C ARG A 205 7.82 -3.69 20.92
N GLY A 206 8.05 -4.25 19.72
CA GLY A 206 8.81 -5.47 19.55
C GLY A 206 10.32 -5.30 19.65
N GLU A 207 11.05 -6.33 19.23
CA GLU A 207 12.48 -6.44 19.41
C GLU A 207 13.29 -5.80 18.26
N HIS A 208 12.80 -5.89 17.02
CA HIS A 208 13.55 -5.44 15.86
C HIS A 208 12.70 -4.62 14.88
N LEU A 209 13.16 -3.40 14.63
CA LEU A 209 12.65 -2.53 13.56
C LEU A 209 13.57 -2.64 12.35
N VAL A 210 13.03 -3.13 11.24
CA VAL A 210 13.73 -3.23 9.96
C VAL A 210 13.15 -2.20 8.99
N VAL A 211 14.01 -1.45 8.31
CA VAL A 211 13.61 -0.52 7.24
C VAL A 211 14.28 -0.94 5.94
N ILE A 212 13.48 -1.22 4.91
CA ILE A 212 13.92 -1.56 3.56
C ILE A 212 13.35 -0.51 2.60
N ASN A 213 14.16 0.46 2.22
CA ASN A 213 13.68 1.54 1.36
C ASN A 213 14.81 2.14 0.54
N LYS A 214 14.57 2.37 -0.75
CA LYS A 214 15.58 2.93 -1.67
C LYS A 214 15.98 4.36 -1.27
N SER A 215 15.04 5.14 -0.76
CA SER A 215 15.26 6.53 -0.33
C SER A 215 15.23 6.64 1.19
N PRO A 216 15.94 7.60 1.79
CA PRO A 216 15.91 7.82 3.23
C PRO A 216 14.51 8.10 3.77
N THR A 217 14.25 7.65 5.00
CA THR A 217 12.98 7.87 5.71
C THR A 217 13.23 8.53 7.08
N PRO A 218 12.21 9.20 7.67
CA PRO A 218 12.34 9.75 9.03
C PRO A 218 12.62 8.70 10.12
N ARG A 219 12.45 7.42 9.80
CA ARG A 219 12.61 6.30 10.75
C ARG A 219 13.93 5.58 10.67
N ASP A 220 14.75 5.85 9.66
CA ASP A 220 16.05 5.18 9.46
C ASP A 220 16.94 5.19 10.71
N ARG A 221 16.94 6.31 11.45
CA ARG A 221 17.73 6.45 12.69
C ARG A 221 17.29 5.57 13.85
N TYR A 222 16.09 4.98 13.77
CA TYR A 222 15.54 4.10 14.79
C TYR A 222 15.57 2.64 14.38
N ALA A 223 15.97 2.35 13.13
CA ALA A 223 16.03 1.00 12.61
C ALA A 223 17.20 0.22 13.22
N ASP A 224 16.93 -0.99 13.67
CA ASP A 224 17.97 -1.95 14.06
C ASP A 224 18.69 -2.53 12.84
N LEU A 225 17.96 -2.58 11.71
CA LEU A 225 18.48 -2.97 10.40
C LEU A 225 17.92 -2.04 9.33
N LEU A 226 18.83 -1.36 8.63
CA LEU A 226 18.51 -0.48 7.49
C LEU A 226 19.09 -1.08 6.21
N ILE A 227 18.25 -1.29 5.20
CA ILE A 227 18.64 -1.76 3.88
C ILE A 227 18.19 -0.75 2.83
N GLN A 228 19.13 -0.04 2.21
CA GLN A 228 18.84 1.02 1.23
C GLN A 228 18.88 0.48 -0.21
N GLU A 229 17.99 -0.48 -0.50
CA GLU A 229 17.90 -1.16 -1.78
C GLU A 229 16.44 -1.32 -2.25
N PRO A 230 16.19 -1.62 -3.54
CA PRO A 230 14.86 -2.00 -4.02
C PRO A 230 14.34 -3.22 -3.26
N ILE A 231 13.10 -3.12 -2.76
CA ILE A 231 12.54 -4.12 -1.84
C ILE A 231 12.39 -5.50 -2.48
N GLY A 232 12.04 -5.58 -3.77
CA GLY A 232 11.94 -6.86 -4.47
C GLY A 232 13.30 -7.53 -4.62
N GLN A 233 14.37 -6.76 -4.86
CA GLN A 233 15.74 -7.30 -4.89
C GLN A 233 16.17 -7.87 -3.54
N VAL A 234 15.79 -7.21 -2.43
CA VAL A 234 16.08 -7.70 -1.08
C VAL A 234 15.32 -9.00 -0.82
N PHE A 235 14.00 -8.99 -1.01
CA PHE A 235 13.17 -10.15 -0.72
C PHE A 235 13.42 -11.34 -1.65
N SER A 236 13.96 -11.14 -2.87
CA SER A 236 14.34 -12.24 -3.76
C SER A 236 15.48 -13.10 -3.22
N GLN A 237 16.22 -12.60 -2.23
CA GLN A 237 17.36 -13.29 -1.61
C GLN A 237 16.98 -13.96 -0.27
N ILE A 238 15.76 -13.73 0.23
CA ILE A 238 15.27 -14.32 1.49
C ILE A 238 14.66 -15.70 1.20
N HIS A 239 14.90 -16.64 2.10
CA HIS A 239 14.38 -18.00 2.08
C HIS A 239 13.44 -18.24 3.26
N CYS A 240 12.48 -19.19 3.09
CA CYS A 240 11.58 -19.68 4.14
C CYS A 240 11.98 -21.07 4.59
#